data_f626e64a942183d2326a390dca98ff93
#
_entry.id   f626e64a942183d2326a390dca98ff93
#
_cell.length_a   1.000
_cell.length_b   1.000
_cell.length_c   1.000
_cell.angle_alpha   90.00
_cell.angle_beta   90.00
_cell.angle_gamma   90.00
#
_symmetry.space_group_name_H-M   'P 1'
#
loop_
_entity.id
_entity.type
_entity.pdbx_description
1 polymer ?
#
loop_
_entity_poly.entity_id
_entity_poly.type
_entity_poly.pdbx_seq_one_letter_code
_entity_poly.pdbx_strand_id
1 'polypeptide(L)'
;MSLVVRRGARGEEGHEGPIPFHLYGYGAYEISIDPGFSVARLSLLDRGAGFAIAHVRGGGEMGRRWYDDGRLEHKRHTFSDFAACARTLVESGWSTPDLIVGEGGSAGGLLIGVTANEHADLFGGLVADVPFVDALTTMLDATLPLTVTEYDEWGNPAADPATYDYIAGYAPYDNVASGRVPAILATTSVNDTRVLYVEPAKWVARLRGTASDGRPDVLLKTEMSAGHGGVSGRYRAWRDRAFTLAWVLDRMGLAEGSLPD
;
A
#
# COMPACT_ATOMS: atom_id res chain seq x y z
N MET A 1 10.02 -9.15 8.23
CA MET A 1 8.60 -9.40 7.90
C MET A 1 8.00 -10.31 8.97
N SER A 2 6.78 -10.02 9.44
CA SER A 2 6.00 -10.88 10.35
C SER A 2 4.87 -11.54 9.56
N LEU A 3 4.65 -12.85 9.80
CA LEU A 3 3.59 -13.62 9.14
C LEU A 3 2.57 -14.10 10.17
N VAL A 4 1.30 -14.02 9.82
CA VAL A 4 0.18 -14.57 10.59
C VAL A 4 -0.64 -15.47 9.66
N VAL A 5 -0.73 -16.73 9.99
CA VAL A 5 -1.50 -17.72 9.25
C VAL A 5 -2.33 -18.57 10.22
N ARG A 6 -3.42 -19.16 9.73
CA ARG A 6 -4.19 -20.15 10.50
C ARG A 6 -3.30 -21.37 10.77
N ARG A 7 -3.44 -21.98 11.97
CA ARG A 7 -2.78 -23.24 12.26
C ARG A 7 -3.20 -24.30 11.24
N GLY A 8 -2.24 -25.03 10.67
CA GLY A 8 -2.49 -26.00 9.61
C GLY A 8 -2.70 -25.40 8.22
N ALA A 9 -2.49 -24.10 8.02
CA ALA A 9 -2.59 -23.48 6.70
C ALA A 9 -1.56 -24.01 5.69
N ARG A 10 -0.47 -24.62 6.18
CA ARG A 10 0.56 -25.27 5.38
C ARG A 10 1.18 -26.44 6.18
N GLY A 11 1.37 -27.60 5.56
CA GLY A 11 1.96 -28.80 6.21
C GLY A 11 0.95 -29.60 7.03
N GLU A 12 1.36 -30.69 7.58
CA GLU A 12 0.79 -31.72 8.46
C GLU A 12 -0.68 -32.17 8.29
N GLU A 13 -1.64 -31.28 8.01
CA GLU A 13 -3.06 -31.59 7.72
C GLU A 13 -3.72 -30.55 6.82
N GLY A 14 -2.92 -29.60 6.26
CA GLY A 14 -3.42 -28.45 5.54
C GLY A 14 -3.16 -28.50 4.04
N HIS A 15 -3.30 -27.37 3.43
CA HIS A 15 -3.11 -27.16 2.01
C HIS A 15 -1.66 -27.43 1.58
N GLU A 16 -1.43 -28.30 0.60
CA GLU A 16 -0.08 -28.60 0.07
C GLU A 16 0.41 -27.57 -0.97
N GLY A 17 -0.19 -26.40 -1.07
CA GLY A 17 0.13 -25.40 -2.08
C GLY A 17 0.36 -23.99 -1.53
N PRO A 18 0.64 -23.03 -2.42
CA PRO A 18 0.70 -21.62 -2.06
C PRO A 18 -0.66 -21.12 -1.61
N ILE A 19 -0.69 -20.24 -0.61
CA ILE A 19 -1.91 -19.60 -0.09
C ILE A 19 -1.92 -18.11 -0.42
N PRO A 20 -3.09 -17.48 -0.51
CA PRO A 20 -3.18 -16.03 -0.68
C PRO A 20 -2.60 -15.28 0.51
N PHE A 21 -1.92 -14.14 0.26
CA PHE A 21 -1.38 -13.26 1.29
C PHE A 21 -1.80 -11.83 1.11
N HIS A 22 -2.21 -11.22 2.21
CA HIS A 22 -2.36 -9.79 2.32
C HIS A 22 -1.08 -9.20 2.93
N LEU A 23 -0.28 -8.48 2.13
CA LEU A 23 0.98 -7.89 2.54
C LEU A 23 0.80 -6.40 2.83
N TYR A 24 0.97 -6.00 4.08
CA TYR A 24 0.87 -4.62 4.52
C TYR A 24 2.24 -3.97 4.71
N GLY A 25 2.39 -2.70 4.31
CA GLY A 25 3.57 -1.89 4.54
C GLY A 25 3.27 -0.42 4.75
N TYR A 26 4.18 0.29 5.45
CA TYR A 26 4.09 1.72 5.69
C TYR A 26 5.41 2.43 5.38
N GLY A 27 6.42 2.35 6.25
CA GLY A 27 7.81 2.72 5.99
C GLY A 27 8.09 4.22 5.99
N ALA A 28 7.54 4.99 6.90
CA ALA A 28 7.83 6.41 7.07
C ALA A 28 7.69 6.85 8.53
N TYR A 29 8.28 8.01 8.86
CA TYR A 29 8.13 8.72 10.14
C TYR A 29 8.58 7.92 11.37
N GLU A 30 9.48 6.96 11.22
CA GLU A 30 9.91 6.05 12.32
C GLU A 30 8.74 5.26 12.94
N ILE A 31 7.60 5.15 12.23
CA ILE A 31 6.42 4.42 12.73
C ILE A 31 6.68 2.92 12.62
N SER A 32 6.62 2.23 13.75
CA SER A 32 6.67 0.77 13.82
C SER A 32 5.28 0.18 13.62
N ILE A 33 5.17 -0.80 12.71
CA ILE A 33 3.93 -1.56 12.48
C ILE A 33 4.04 -2.88 13.24
N ASP A 34 3.57 -2.88 14.47
CA ASP A 34 3.58 -4.06 15.32
C ASP A 34 2.49 -5.08 14.93
N PRO A 35 2.74 -6.40 15.11
CA PRO A 35 1.78 -7.46 14.81
C PRO A 35 0.67 -7.56 15.87
N GLY A 36 -0.08 -6.47 16.06
CA GLY A 36 -1.22 -6.42 16.98
C GLY A 36 -2.40 -7.27 16.53
N PHE A 37 -3.26 -7.65 17.46
CA PHE A 37 -4.52 -8.35 17.16
C PHE A 37 -5.49 -7.46 16.38
N SER A 38 -6.16 -8.02 15.37
CA SER A 38 -7.17 -7.33 14.57
C SER A 38 -8.32 -8.25 14.20
N VAL A 39 -9.53 -7.89 14.63
CA VAL A 39 -10.77 -8.61 14.26
C VAL A 39 -10.96 -8.64 12.74
N ALA A 40 -10.61 -7.55 12.05
CA ALA A 40 -10.73 -7.49 10.59
C ALA A 40 -9.82 -8.53 9.88
N ARG A 41 -8.62 -8.81 10.44
CA ARG A 41 -7.72 -9.83 9.89
C ARG A 41 -8.25 -11.25 10.06
N LEU A 42 -9.04 -11.53 11.09
CA LEU A 42 -9.67 -12.84 11.25
C LEU A 42 -10.52 -13.19 10.03
N SER A 43 -11.18 -12.20 9.42
CA SER A 43 -11.97 -12.43 8.19
C SER A 43 -11.13 -12.98 7.03
N LEU A 44 -9.86 -12.60 6.92
CA LEU A 44 -8.92 -13.14 5.93
C LEU A 44 -8.44 -14.52 6.34
N LEU A 45 -8.00 -14.66 7.59
CA LEU A 45 -7.43 -15.92 8.12
C LEU A 45 -8.45 -17.07 8.11
N ASP A 46 -9.72 -16.79 8.45
CA ASP A 46 -10.81 -17.77 8.45
C ASP A 46 -11.14 -18.27 7.03
N ARG A 47 -10.82 -17.48 6.00
CA ARG A 47 -10.97 -17.85 4.59
C ARG A 47 -9.71 -18.46 3.98
N GLY A 48 -8.68 -18.75 4.80
CA GLY A 48 -7.45 -19.43 4.36
C GLY A 48 -6.37 -18.50 3.81
N ALA A 49 -6.57 -17.17 3.84
CA ALA A 49 -5.49 -16.23 3.51
C ALA A 49 -4.51 -16.09 4.68
N GLY A 50 -3.25 -15.79 4.36
CA GLY A 50 -2.25 -15.29 5.30
C GLY A 50 -2.27 -13.76 5.36
N PHE A 51 -1.72 -13.22 6.45
CA PHE A 51 -1.45 -11.79 6.60
C PHE A 51 0.04 -11.58 6.88
N ALA A 52 0.67 -10.66 6.16
CA ALA A 52 2.08 -10.33 6.33
C ALA A 52 2.26 -8.84 6.62
N ILE A 53 3.19 -8.50 7.50
CA ILE A 53 3.63 -7.13 7.75
C ILE A 53 5.08 -7.02 7.27
N ALA A 54 5.30 -6.17 6.28
CA ALA A 54 6.63 -5.82 5.82
C ALA A 54 7.22 -4.73 6.74
N HIS A 55 8.21 -5.09 7.57
CA HIS A 55 8.95 -4.15 8.40
C HIS A 55 10.02 -3.49 7.54
N VAL A 56 9.61 -2.54 6.72
CA VAL A 56 10.48 -1.88 5.74
C VAL A 56 11.26 -0.72 6.37
N ARG A 57 12.42 -0.38 5.82
CA ARG A 57 13.17 0.81 6.21
C ARG A 57 12.33 2.08 6.05
N GLY A 58 12.57 3.07 6.89
CA GLY A 58 11.71 4.23 7.10
C GLY A 58 10.71 4.05 8.25
N GLY A 59 10.44 2.80 8.68
CA GLY A 59 9.80 2.48 9.95
C GLY A 59 10.80 2.45 11.12
N GLY A 60 10.29 2.22 12.34
CA GLY A 60 11.07 2.19 13.57
C GLY A 60 11.38 0.80 14.11
N GLU A 61 10.96 -0.28 13.44
CA GLU A 61 10.97 -1.64 13.98
C GLU A 61 12.36 -2.15 14.36
N MET A 62 13.40 -1.68 13.69
CA MET A 62 14.80 -2.04 13.97
C MET A 62 15.59 -0.86 14.56
N GLY A 63 14.90 0.16 15.10
CA GLY A 63 15.48 1.33 15.71
C GLY A 63 15.86 2.45 14.74
N ARG A 64 16.50 3.49 15.27
CA ARG A 64 16.75 4.76 14.57
C ARG A 64 17.45 4.61 13.22
N ARG A 65 18.46 3.74 13.14
CA ARG A 65 19.18 3.51 11.88
C ARG A 65 18.26 2.95 10.78
N TRP A 66 17.29 2.10 11.16
CA TRP A 66 16.33 1.54 10.22
C TRP A 66 15.44 2.63 9.59
N TYR A 67 15.07 3.61 10.41
CA TYR A 67 14.38 4.80 9.95
C TYR A 67 15.26 5.67 9.03
N ASP A 68 16.46 6.04 9.49
CA ASP A 68 17.35 6.91 8.73
C ASP A 68 17.75 6.31 7.38
N ASP A 69 17.91 5.00 7.30
CA ASP A 69 18.19 4.26 6.05
C ASP A 69 16.97 4.12 5.11
N GLY A 70 15.82 4.73 5.42
CA GLY A 70 14.58 4.69 4.63
C GLY A 70 13.89 6.04 4.45
N ARG A 71 14.58 7.18 4.69
CA ARG A 71 14.08 8.53 4.44
C ARG A 71 15.03 9.35 3.58
N LEU A 72 14.59 10.54 3.16
CA LEU A 72 15.38 11.46 2.33
C LEU A 72 15.97 10.72 1.12
N GLU A 73 17.28 10.87 0.88
CA GLU A 73 18.03 10.22 -0.22
C GLU A 73 18.07 8.68 -0.13
N HIS A 74 17.60 8.11 0.96
CA HIS A 74 17.52 6.66 1.17
C HIS A 74 16.11 6.09 1.00
N LYS A 75 15.12 6.92 0.64
CA LYS A 75 13.69 6.53 0.57
C LYS A 75 13.42 5.32 -0.33
N ARG A 76 14.17 5.11 -1.39
CA ARG A 76 14.01 3.95 -2.28
C ARG A 76 14.24 2.60 -1.58
N HIS A 77 14.95 2.58 -0.44
CA HIS A 77 15.09 1.35 0.35
C HIS A 77 13.75 0.85 0.90
N THR A 78 12.83 1.77 1.26
CA THR A 78 11.47 1.40 1.67
C THR A 78 10.76 0.55 0.60
N PHE A 79 10.87 0.97 -0.66
CA PHE A 79 10.20 0.33 -1.80
C PHE A 79 10.83 -1.02 -2.14
N SER A 80 12.15 -1.07 -2.16
CA SER A 80 12.89 -2.31 -2.43
C SER A 80 12.68 -3.37 -1.34
N ASP A 81 12.56 -2.95 -0.07
CA ASP A 81 12.28 -3.84 1.05
C ASP A 81 10.88 -4.48 0.97
N PHE A 82 9.88 -3.69 0.53
CA PHE A 82 8.52 -4.22 0.33
C PHE A 82 8.47 -5.24 -0.79
N ALA A 83 9.10 -4.94 -1.91
CA ALA A 83 9.22 -5.88 -3.02
C ALA A 83 10.00 -7.14 -2.63
N ALA A 84 11.06 -7.01 -1.79
CA ALA A 84 11.80 -8.15 -1.26
C ALA A 84 10.93 -9.03 -0.35
N CYS A 85 10.02 -8.45 0.46
CA CYS A 85 9.06 -9.21 1.24
C CYS A 85 8.11 -10.03 0.34
N ALA A 86 7.58 -9.43 -0.73
CA ALA A 86 6.74 -10.15 -1.68
C ALA A 86 7.51 -11.30 -2.37
N ARG A 87 8.74 -11.03 -2.86
CA ARG A 87 9.60 -12.07 -3.44
C ARG A 87 9.87 -13.21 -2.46
N THR A 88 10.14 -12.89 -1.19
CA THR A 88 10.37 -13.89 -0.15
C THR A 88 9.16 -14.82 0.04
N LEU A 89 7.94 -14.30 0.00
CA LEU A 89 6.72 -15.12 0.06
C LEU A 89 6.63 -16.08 -1.14
N VAL A 90 7.02 -15.62 -2.33
CA VAL A 90 7.01 -16.45 -3.54
C VAL A 90 8.13 -17.48 -3.53
N GLU A 91 9.38 -17.08 -3.29
CA GLU A 91 10.57 -17.93 -3.33
C GLU A 91 10.56 -19.01 -2.25
N SER A 92 9.98 -18.71 -1.08
CA SER A 92 9.78 -19.69 -0.01
C SER A 92 8.54 -20.59 -0.22
N GLY A 93 7.80 -20.39 -1.32
CA GLY A 93 6.64 -21.19 -1.67
C GLY A 93 5.41 -20.92 -0.79
N TRP A 94 5.37 -19.82 -0.03
CA TRP A 94 4.19 -19.45 0.72
C TRP A 94 3.06 -18.97 -0.17
N SER A 95 3.39 -18.27 -1.26
CA SER A 95 2.40 -17.68 -2.15
C SER A 95 2.88 -17.66 -3.60
N THR A 96 2.06 -17.13 -4.49
CA THR A 96 2.43 -16.76 -5.87
C THR A 96 2.12 -15.28 -6.08
N PRO A 97 2.71 -14.62 -7.08
CA PRO A 97 2.43 -13.21 -7.35
C PRO A 97 0.94 -12.89 -7.48
N ASP A 98 0.18 -13.72 -8.19
CA ASP A 98 -1.26 -13.49 -8.41
C ASP A 98 -2.09 -13.62 -7.14
N LEU A 99 -1.56 -14.24 -6.09
CA LEU A 99 -2.21 -14.44 -4.80
C LEU A 99 -1.77 -13.43 -3.73
N ILE A 100 -0.84 -12.53 -4.04
CA ILE A 100 -0.40 -11.48 -3.10
C ILE A 100 -1.16 -10.19 -3.39
N VAL A 101 -1.86 -9.66 -2.39
CA VAL A 101 -2.44 -8.31 -2.42
C VAL A 101 -1.66 -7.41 -1.48
N GLY A 102 -1.05 -6.35 -2.04
CA GLY A 102 -0.33 -5.34 -1.26
C GLY A 102 -1.28 -4.26 -0.72
N GLU A 103 -1.07 -3.77 0.50
CA GLU A 103 -1.82 -2.64 1.07
C GLU A 103 -0.88 -1.67 1.79
N GLY A 104 -1.15 -0.38 1.61
CA GLY A 104 -0.50 0.70 2.37
C GLY A 104 -1.33 1.97 2.31
N GLY A 105 -1.29 2.75 3.39
CA GLY A 105 -2.08 3.98 3.50
C GLY A 105 -1.21 5.21 3.72
N SER A 106 -1.69 6.39 3.29
CA SER A 106 -0.98 7.67 3.48
C SER A 106 0.44 7.61 2.89
N ALA A 107 1.48 7.75 3.69
CA ALA A 107 2.87 7.50 3.27
C ALA A 107 3.10 6.05 2.79
N GLY A 108 2.40 5.06 3.37
CA GLY A 108 2.36 3.70 2.83
C GLY A 108 1.64 3.62 1.48
N GLY A 109 0.80 4.59 1.16
CA GLY A 109 0.22 4.76 -0.18
C GLY A 109 1.24 5.21 -1.23
N LEU A 110 2.24 6.00 -0.85
CA LEU A 110 3.42 6.26 -1.69
C LEU A 110 4.16 4.96 -2.01
N LEU A 111 4.40 4.12 -0.99
CA LEU A 111 4.99 2.80 -1.16
C LEU A 111 4.22 1.96 -2.18
N ILE A 112 2.89 1.91 -2.06
CA ILE A 112 2.02 1.17 -2.99
C ILE A 112 2.04 1.78 -4.40
N GLY A 113 2.06 3.10 -4.51
CA GLY A 113 2.14 3.78 -5.81
C GLY A 113 3.45 3.48 -6.56
N VAL A 114 4.60 3.48 -5.85
CA VAL A 114 5.88 3.06 -6.42
C VAL A 114 5.86 1.58 -6.78
N THR A 115 5.29 0.73 -5.92
CA THR A 115 5.12 -0.70 -6.19
C THR A 115 4.30 -0.95 -7.45
N ALA A 116 3.24 -0.17 -7.68
CA ALA A 116 2.43 -0.26 -8.89
C ALA A 116 3.23 0.06 -10.18
N ASN A 117 4.17 0.98 -10.09
CA ASN A 117 5.01 1.37 -11.24
C ASN A 117 6.18 0.42 -11.49
N GLU A 118 6.85 -0.06 -10.42
CA GLU A 118 8.14 -0.74 -10.51
C GLU A 118 8.06 -2.27 -10.27
N HIS A 119 7.02 -2.75 -9.59
CA HIS A 119 6.92 -4.14 -9.11
C HIS A 119 5.52 -4.75 -9.25
N ALA A 120 4.73 -4.29 -10.23
CA ALA A 120 3.38 -4.78 -10.49
C ALA A 120 3.30 -6.30 -10.75
N ASP A 121 4.37 -6.89 -11.24
CA ASP A 121 4.51 -8.32 -11.54
C ASP A 121 4.52 -9.22 -10.30
N LEU A 122 4.73 -8.65 -9.10
CA LEU A 122 4.76 -9.37 -7.83
C LEU A 122 3.39 -9.45 -7.14
N PHE A 123 2.35 -8.80 -7.69
CA PHE A 123 1.06 -8.64 -7.00
C PHE A 123 -0.13 -8.92 -7.90
N GLY A 124 -1.11 -9.65 -7.38
CA GLY A 124 -2.43 -9.82 -7.98
C GLY A 124 -3.34 -8.59 -7.82
N GLY A 125 -3.05 -7.74 -6.83
CA GLY A 125 -3.75 -6.50 -6.60
C GLY A 125 -3.07 -5.60 -5.57
N LEU A 126 -3.40 -4.31 -5.60
CA LEU A 126 -2.83 -3.30 -4.70
C LEU A 126 -3.94 -2.42 -4.11
N VAL A 127 -3.90 -2.20 -2.81
CA VAL A 127 -4.78 -1.27 -2.10
C VAL A 127 -3.99 -0.05 -1.66
N ALA A 128 -4.35 1.12 -2.17
CA ALA A 128 -3.75 2.41 -1.85
C ALA A 128 -4.78 3.25 -1.06
N ASP A 129 -4.66 3.27 0.27
CA ASP A 129 -5.60 3.97 1.15
C ASP A 129 -5.12 5.39 1.43
N VAL A 130 -5.93 6.40 1.07
CA VAL A 130 -5.60 7.85 1.18
C VAL A 130 -4.16 8.17 0.75
N PRO A 131 -3.71 7.72 -0.45
CA PRO A 131 -2.31 7.56 -0.77
C PRO A 131 -1.63 8.88 -1.15
N PHE A 132 -0.41 9.06 -0.64
CA PHE A 132 0.51 10.15 -0.98
C PHE A 132 1.21 9.85 -2.33
N VAL A 133 0.53 10.10 -3.43
CA VAL A 133 0.98 9.67 -4.77
C VAL A 133 1.40 10.78 -5.72
N ASP A 134 1.13 12.04 -5.38
CA ASP A 134 1.60 13.23 -6.12
C ASP A 134 2.71 13.94 -5.33
N ALA A 135 3.66 13.15 -4.81
CA ALA A 135 4.65 13.56 -3.83
C ALA A 135 5.48 14.77 -4.28
N LEU A 136 5.90 14.81 -5.55
CA LEU A 136 6.69 15.94 -6.06
C LEU A 136 5.90 17.25 -6.04
N THR A 137 4.67 17.25 -6.58
CA THR A 137 3.83 18.46 -6.62
C THR A 137 3.51 18.95 -5.20
N THR A 138 3.16 18.03 -4.30
CA THR A 138 2.84 18.37 -2.91
C THR A 138 4.04 18.94 -2.17
N MET A 139 5.23 18.36 -2.32
CA MET A 139 6.44 18.83 -1.66
C MET A 139 7.00 20.15 -2.27
N LEU A 140 6.56 20.54 -3.45
CA LEU A 140 6.87 21.85 -4.05
C LEU A 140 5.94 22.97 -3.57
N ASP A 141 4.78 22.65 -3.02
CA ASP A 141 3.77 23.63 -2.57
C ASP A 141 3.86 23.89 -1.05
N ALA A 142 4.68 24.87 -0.67
CA ALA A 142 4.84 25.26 0.74
C ALA A 142 3.56 25.89 1.37
N THR A 143 2.49 26.11 0.61
CA THR A 143 1.22 26.60 1.16
C THR A 143 0.34 25.50 1.72
N LEU A 144 0.64 24.24 1.41
CA LEU A 144 -0.08 23.08 1.97
C LEU A 144 0.29 22.86 3.45
N PRO A 145 -0.65 22.38 4.27
CA PRO A 145 -0.51 22.36 5.73
C PRO A 145 0.71 21.56 6.25
N LEU A 146 1.10 20.49 5.57
CA LEU A 146 2.15 19.59 6.04
C LEU A 146 3.48 19.76 5.33
N THR A 147 3.52 20.34 4.12
CA THR A 147 4.71 20.35 3.26
C THR A 147 5.98 20.82 3.98
N VAL A 148 5.94 22.00 4.61
CA VAL A 148 7.13 22.57 5.27
C VAL A 148 7.57 21.72 6.48
N THR A 149 6.62 21.18 7.23
CA THR A 149 6.92 20.36 8.41
C THR A 149 7.46 18.97 8.05
N GLU A 150 7.26 18.54 6.83
CA GLU A 150 7.67 17.21 6.35
C GLU A 150 8.95 17.21 5.50
N TYR A 151 9.62 18.37 5.36
CA TYR A 151 10.92 18.43 4.70
C TYR A 151 11.98 17.55 5.37
N ASP A 152 11.86 17.29 6.68
CA ASP A 152 12.77 16.39 7.39
C ASP A 152 12.56 14.91 7.00
N GLU A 153 11.40 14.55 6.48
CA GLU A 153 11.10 13.19 6.03
C GLU A 153 11.39 12.99 4.55
N TRP A 154 10.94 13.94 3.70
CA TRP A 154 10.97 13.80 2.24
C TRP A 154 12.06 14.62 1.56
N GLY A 155 12.57 15.67 2.20
CA GLY A 155 13.45 16.67 1.61
C GLY A 155 12.69 17.88 1.06
N ASN A 156 13.43 18.95 0.72
CA ASN A 156 12.89 20.17 0.15
C ASN A 156 13.25 20.33 -1.33
N PRO A 157 12.41 19.86 -2.27
CA PRO A 157 12.70 19.91 -3.71
C PRO A 157 12.70 21.34 -4.28
N ALA A 158 12.09 22.30 -3.59
CA ALA A 158 12.11 23.69 -4.01
C ALA A 158 13.45 24.38 -3.73
N ALA A 159 14.20 23.91 -2.72
CA ALA A 159 15.48 24.48 -2.30
C ALA A 159 16.69 23.72 -2.87
N ASP A 160 16.56 22.46 -3.23
CA ASP A 160 17.67 21.60 -3.67
C ASP A 160 17.30 20.79 -4.94
N PRO A 161 17.98 21.07 -6.09
CA PRO A 161 17.76 20.34 -7.33
C PRO A 161 18.01 18.83 -7.22
N ALA A 162 18.96 18.38 -6.37
CA ALA A 162 19.24 16.96 -6.22
C ALA A 162 18.07 16.25 -5.51
N THR A 163 17.48 16.89 -4.51
CA THR A 163 16.25 16.43 -3.87
C THR A 163 15.07 16.41 -4.84
N TYR A 164 14.95 17.43 -5.70
CA TYR A 164 13.93 17.44 -6.75
C TYR A 164 14.06 16.24 -7.68
N ASP A 165 15.23 16.03 -8.24
CA ASP A 165 15.50 14.92 -9.18
C ASP A 165 15.27 13.56 -8.50
N TYR A 166 15.65 13.44 -7.23
CA TYR A 166 15.45 12.22 -6.47
C TYR A 166 13.97 11.90 -6.24
N ILE A 167 13.15 12.88 -5.78
CA ILE A 167 11.72 12.70 -5.59
C ILE A 167 11.02 12.46 -6.95
N ALA A 168 11.35 13.25 -7.97
CA ALA A 168 10.81 13.08 -9.32
C ALA A 168 11.06 11.66 -9.86
N GLY A 169 12.20 11.06 -9.52
CA GLY A 169 12.58 9.72 -9.96
C GLY A 169 11.71 8.59 -9.38
N TYR A 170 10.97 8.81 -8.28
CA TYR A 170 10.09 7.80 -7.70
C TYR A 170 8.63 8.23 -7.52
N ALA A 171 8.31 9.53 -7.59
CA ALA A 171 6.95 10.04 -7.36
C ALA A 171 5.92 9.27 -8.21
N PRO A 172 4.93 8.60 -7.61
CA PRO A 172 4.08 7.64 -8.33
C PRO A 172 3.31 8.26 -9.49
N TYR A 173 2.76 9.45 -9.31
CA TYR A 173 2.02 10.14 -10.35
C TYR A 173 2.90 10.45 -11.56
N ASP A 174 4.14 10.89 -11.34
CA ASP A 174 5.03 11.31 -12.42
C ASP A 174 5.61 10.13 -13.21
N ASN A 175 5.72 8.97 -12.57
CA ASN A 175 6.33 7.77 -13.11
C ASN A 175 5.33 6.71 -13.59
N VAL A 176 4.05 7.05 -13.77
CA VAL A 176 3.10 6.12 -14.41
C VAL A 176 3.55 5.84 -15.84
N ALA A 177 4.02 4.61 -16.07
CA ALA A 177 4.47 4.15 -17.37
C ALA A 177 3.29 3.66 -18.24
N SER A 178 3.48 3.71 -19.57
CA SER A 178 2.56 3.01 -20.49
C SER A 178 2.80 1.51 -20.40
N GLY A 179 1.75 0.71 -20.32
CA GLY A 179 1.85 -0.73 -20.26
C GLY A 179 0.78 -1.39 -19.39
N ARG A 180 1.12 -2.53 -18.80
CA ARG A 180 0.25 -3.24 -17.86
C ARG A 180 0.12 -2.44 -16.58
N VAL A 181 -1.11 -2.10 -16.21
CA VAL A 181 -1.46 -1.51 -14.92
C VAL A 181 -2.02 -2.64 -14.04
N PRO A 182 -1.51 -2.85 -12.81
CA PRO A 182 -2.06 -3.86 -11.91
C PRO A 182 -3.49 -3.51 -11.49
N ALA A 183 -4.24 -4.47 -10.96
CA ALA A 183 -5.50 -4.18 -10.31
C ALA A 183 -5.27 -3.30 -9.07
N ILE A 184 -5.95 -2.16 -8.99
CA ILE A 184 -5.77 -1.18 -7.91
C ILE A 184 -7.12 -0.76 -7.33
N LEU A 185 -7.23 -0.80 -6.00
CA LEU A 185 -8.25 -0.09 -5.25
C LEU A 185 -7.61 1.11 -4.54
N ALA A 186 -7.86 2.32 -5.02
CA ALA A 186 -7.52 3.54 -4.32
C ALA A 186 -8.72 4.05 -3.51
N THR A 187 -8.49 4.49 -2.28
CA THR A 187 -9.50 5.17 -1.47
C THR A 187 -9.07 6.61 -1.18
N THR A 188 -10.02 7.51 -0.97
CA THR A 188 -9.75 8.89 -0.56
C THR A 188 -10.95 9.51 0.13
N SER A 189 -10.76 10.68 0.75
CA SER A 189 -11.83 11.47 1.39
C SER A 189 -11.78 12.92 0.91
N VAL A 190 -12.93 13.50 0.59
CA VAL A 190 -13.01 14.87 0.06
C VAL A 190 -12.46 15.90 1.06
N ASN A 191 -12.64 15.67 2.36
CA ASN A 191 -12.18 16.56 3.42
C ASN A 191 -10.81 16.14 4.01
N ASP A 192 -10.04 15.36 3.28
CA ASP A 192 -8.69 15.02 3.68
C ASP A 192 -7.78 16.26 3.57
N THR A 193 -7.23 16.68 4.72
CA THR A 193 -6.33 17.84 4.82
C THR A 193 -4.85 17.44 4.95
N ARG A 194 -4.54 16.13 5.02
CA ARG A 194 -3.17 15.61 5.07
C ARG A 194 -2.67 15.22 3.69
N VAL A 195 -3.46 14.40 3.01
CA VAL A 195 -3.24 14.03 1.62
C VAL A 195 -4.48 14.43 0.83
N LEU A 196 -4.37 15.46 0.04
CA LEU A 196 -5.52 16.01 -0.68
C LEU A 196 -6.10 14.95 -1.63
N TYR A 197 -7.43 14.86 -1.66
CA TYR A 197 -8.15 13.90 -2.52
C TYR A 197 -7.78 14.00 -4.00
N VAL A 198 -7.26 15.14 -4.42
CA VAL A 198 -6.81 15.39 -5.80
C VAL A 198 -5.64 14.49 -6.19
N GLU A 199 -4.76 14.10 -5.25
CA GLU A 199 -3.62 13.23 -5.51
C GLU A 199 -4.06 11.85 -6.03
N PRO A 200 -4.83 11.04 -5.26
CA PRO A 200 -5.32 9.77 -5.78
C PRO A 200 -6.27 9.92 -6.98
N ALA A 201 -7.04 11.01 -7.07
CA ALA A 201 -7.92 11.23 -8.22
C ALA A 201 -7.13 11.44 -9.52
N LYS A 202 -6.10 12.27 -9.50
CA LYS A 202 -5.18 12.48 -10.64
C LYS A 202 -4.43 11.20 -11.01
N TRP A 203 -3.91 10.52 -10.01
CA TRP A 203 -3.16 9.29 -10.19
C TRP A 203 -4.01 8.19 -10.85
N VAL A 204 -5.22 7.93 -10.34
CA VAL A 204 -6.16 6.98 -10.93
C VAL A 204 -6.54 7.37 -12.37
N ALA A 205 -6.80 8.66 -12.63
CA ALA A 205 -7.08 9.14 -13.97
C ALA A 205 -5.91 8.88 -14.93
N ARG A 206 -4.67 9.11 -14.48
CA ARG A 206 -3.45 8.87 -15.27
C ARG A 206 -3.24 7.38 -15.53
N LEU A 207 -3.38 6.52 -14.51
CA LEU A 207 -3.31 5.06 -14.66
C LEU A 207 -4.30 4.54 -15.72
N ARG A 208 -5.55 5.00 -15.65
CA ARG A 208 -6.58 4.62 -16.62
C ARG A 208 -6.30 5.12 -18.04
N GLY A 209 -5.65 6.28 -18.16
CA GLY A 209 -5.31 6.88 -19.45
C GLY A 209 -4.06 6.31 -20.12
N THR A 210 -3.17 5.65 -19.35
CA THR A 210 -1.89 5.11 -19.85
C THR A 210 -1.92 3.59 -20.09
N ALA A 211 -2.94 2.89 -19.59
CA ALA A 211 -3.08 1.46 -19.82
C ALA A 211 -3.23 1.14 -21.31
N SER A 212 -2.39 0.23 -21.80
CA SER A 212 -2.36 -0.17 -23.22
C SER A 212 -3.24 -1.36 -23.56
N ASP A 213 -3.71 -2.10 -22.56
CA ASP A 213 -4.41 -3.39 -22.66
C ASP A 213 -5.94 -3.30 -22.44
N GLY A 214 -6.50 -2.12 -22.62
CA GLY A 214 -7.93 -1.89 -22.45
C GLY A 214 -8.24 -1.11 -21.17
N ARG A 215 -9.37 -1.44 -20.50
CA ARG A 215 -9.75 -0.78 -19.25
C ARG A 215 -9.02 -1.44 -18.08
N PRO A 216 -8.04 -0.78 -17.46
CA PRO A 216 -7.39 -1.34 -16.28
C PRO A 216 -8.40 -1.45 -15.13
N ASP A 217 -8.25 -2.49 -14.31
CA ASP A 217 -9.05 -2.68 -13.09
C ASP A 217 -8.55 -1.72 -11.99
N VAL A 218 -8.75 -0.43 -12.22
CA VAL A 218 -8.35 0.64 -11.31
C VAL A 218 -9.60 1.34 -10.79
N LEU A 219 -9.88 1.15 -9.51
CA LEU A 219 -11.04 1.71 -8.83
C LEU A 219 -10.61 2.88 -7.93
N LEU A 220 -11.46 3.90 -7.85
CA LEU A 220 -11.35 4.98 -6.87
C LEU A 220 -12.63 5.04 -6.06
N LYS A 221 -12.52 4.85 -4.75
CA LYS A 221 -13.61 5.07 -3.79
C LYS A 221 -13.36 6.38 -3.05
N THR A 222 -14.27 7.32 -3.18
CA THR A 222 -14.19 8.62 -2.52
C THR A 222 -15.23 8.70 -1.40
N GLU A 223 -14.79 8.91 -0.16
CA GLU A 223 -15.66 9.22 0.97
C GLU A 223 -15.97 10.72 0.98
N MET A 224 -17.26 11.05 0.98
CA MET A 224 -17.74 12.43 0.77
C MET A 224 -17.89 13.25 2.06
N SER A 225 -17.77 12.64 3.23
CA SER A 225 -18.07 13.29 4.52
C SER A 225 -16.94 13.22 5.55
N ALA A 226 -15.91 12.45 5.29
CA ALA A 226 -14.79 12.22 6.22
C ALA A 226 -13.50 12.91 5.77
N GLY A 227 -12.51 12.94 6.67
CA GLY A 227 -11.13 13.35 6.42
C GLY A 227 -10.17 12.15 6.34
N HIS A 228 -8.88 12.41 6.58
CA HIS A 228 -7.80 11.41 6.45
C HIS A 228 -7.99 10.11 7.23
N GLY A 229 -8.57 10.19 8.43
CA GLY A 229 -8.84 9.03 9.28
C GLY A 229 -10.11 8.23 8.93
N GLY A 230 -10.76 8.55 7.81
CA GLY A 230 -12.00 7.89 7.41
C GLY A 230 -13.23 8.31 8.22
N VAL A 231 -14.31 7.57 8.09
CA VAL A 231 -15.59 7.87 8.74
C VAL A 231 -15.57 7.62 10.23
N SER A 232 -16.18 8.52 11.00
CA SER A 232 -16.40 8.32 12.43
C SER A 232 -17.56 7.35 12.68
N GLY A 233 -17.46 6.61 13.78
CA GLY A 233 -18.47 5.63 14.19
C GLY A 233 -18.12 4.19 13.78
N ARG A 234 -18.13 3.29 14.78
CA ARG A 234 -17.66 1.90 14.68
C ARG A 234 -18.23 1.14 13.48
N TYR A 235 -19.54 1.17 13.29
CA TYR A 235 -20.20 0.38 12.26
C TYR A 235 -19.95 0.92 10.84
N ARG A 236 -19.78 2.24 10.69
CA ARG A 236 -19.41 2.84 9.40
C ARG A 236 -17.98 2.48 9.04
N ALA A 237 -17.05 2.62 9.98
CA ALA A 237 -15.65 2.21 9.78
C ALA A 237 -15.53 0.72 9.45
N TRP A 238 -16.33 -0.14 10.10
CA TRP A 238 -16.37 -1.57 9.77
C TRP A 238 -16.90 -1.83 8.36
N ARG A 239 -17.91 -1.11 7.90
CA ARG A 239 -18.42 -1.23 6.52
C ARG A 239 -17.38 -0.81 5.49
N ASP A 240 -16.64 0.27 5.77
CA ASP A 240 -15.57 0.74 4.88
C ASP A 240 -14.43 -0.29 4.82
N ARG A 241 -14.02 -0.83 5.96
CA ARG A 241 -13.02 -1.90 5.98
C ARG A 241 -13.51 -3.17 5.30
N ALA A 242 -14.78 -3.54 5.51
CA ALA A 242 -15.40 -4.69 4.85
C ALA A 242 -15.41 -4.54 3.33
N PHE A 243 -15.65 -3.34 2.81
CA PHE A 243 -15.56 -3.06 1.36
C PHE A 243 -14.15 -3.33 0.83
N THR A 244 -13.11 -2.81 1.51
CA THR A 244 -11.72 -3.05 1.13
C THR A 244 -11.38 -4.55 1.19
N LEU A 245 -11.77 -5.24 2.28
CA LEU A 245 -11.51 -6.68 2.43
C LEU A 245 -12.26 -7.53 1.40
N ALA A 246 -13.47 -7.13 1.00
CA ALA A 246 -14.20 -7.83 -0.06
C ALA A 246 -13.45 -7.76 -1.40
N TRP A 247 -12.91 -6.59 -1.75
CA TRP A 247 -12.06 -6.44 -2.92
C TRP A 247 -10.77 -7.26 -2.81
N VAL A 248 -10.12 -7.24 -1.65
CA VAL A 248 -8.91 -8.04 -1.39
C VAL A 248 -9.20 -9.53 -1.58
N LEU A 249 -10.29 -10.04 -1.00
CA LEU A 249 -10.71 -11.45 -1.12
C LEU A 249 -11.05 -11.82 -2.57
N ASP A 250 -11.68 -10.92 -3.31
CA ASP A 250 -11.96 -11.12 -4.74
C ASP A 250 -10.66 -11.29 -5.55
N ARG A 251 -9.67 -10.43 -5.32
CA ARG A 251 -8.35 -10.55 -5.96
C ARG A 251 -7.58 -11.81 -5.57
N MET A 252 -7.84 -12.35 -4.40
CA MET A 252 -7.26 -13.62 -3.90
C MET A 252 -8.03 -14.87 -4.35
N GLY A 253 -9.14 -14.71 -5.09
CA GLY A 253 -10.01 -15.83 -5.48
C GLY A 253 -10.80 -16.43 -4.32
N LEU A 254 -10.98 -15.68 -3.21
CA LEU A 254 -11.66 -16.12 -1.99
C LEU A 254 -13.04 -15.49 -1.78
N ALA A 255 -13.58 -14.79 -2.77
CA ALA A 255 -14.87 -14.08 -2.65
C ALA A 255 -16.08 -15.03 -2.48
N GLU A 256 -16.02 -16.24 -3.04
CA GLU A 256 -17.12 -17.22 -3.02
C GLU A 256 -16.96 -18.32 -1.95
N GLY A 257 -15.95 -18.22 -1.10
CA GLY A 257 -15.71 -19.21 -0.05
C GLY A 257 -16.77 -19.13 1.05
N SER A 258 -17.52 -20.20 1.30
CA SER A 258 -18.28 -20.40 2.53
C SER A 258 -17.32 -20.32 3.72
N LEU A 259 -17.75 -19.63 4.79
CA LEU A 259 -17.04 -19.73 6.07
C LEU A 259 -16.97 -21.22 6.45
N PRO A 260 -15.82 -21.73 6.88
CA PRO A 260 -15.78 -23.08 7.44
C PRO A 260 -16.69 -23.10 8.68
N ASP A 261 -17.49 -24.18 8.81
CA ASP A 261 -18.39 -24.44 9.94
C ASP A 261 -17.66 -24.44 11.30
#